data_417a2e36e4cd01295df145709667c415
#
_entry.id   417a2e36e4cd01295df145709667c415
#
_cell.length_a   1.000
_cell.length_b   1.000
_cell.length_c   1.000
_cell.angle_alpha   90.00
_cell.angle_beta   90.00
_cell.angle_gamma   90.00
#
_symmetry.space_group_name_H-M   'P 1'
#
loop_
_entity.id
_entity.type
_entity.pdbx_description
1 polymer ?
#
loop_
_entity_poly.entity_id
_entity_poly.type
_entity_poly.pdbx_seq_one_letter_code
_entity_poly.pdbx_strand_id
1 'polypeptide(L)'
;MFSSTFSLLRGAIMSIVFLSSSCILFAQDTLFENYSLKPVLVNMSITNIDSRKALRVVRDTATKGADLPTFVRLNNTDDFSNGTIEVMLLSRLLPTADVNARGFIGLAFRINKDNSRFECIYIRPTNGRADDQLRRNHSTQYFSYPDYKFDRLRKEAEGKYESYADMGLNEWIKMKIVVKNAQAKLYLNDNPQPALIVNDLKLGAANSGAIGLFVGGGTDAFFRDIKVVKEN
;
A
#
# COMPACT_ATOMS: atom_id res chain seq x y z
N MET A 1 63.70 -68.62 18.21
CA MET A 1 62.48 -68.57 19.02
C MET A 1 62.16 -67.10 19.24
N PHE A 2 61.35 -66.52 18.36
CA PHE A 2 60.90 -65.12 18.49
C PHE A 2 59.40 -65.13 18.44
N SER A 3 58.82 -64.73 19.56
CA SER A 3 57.38 -64.51 19.71
C SER A 3 57.05 -63.04 19.32
N SER A 4 56.25 -62.87 18.31
CA SER A 4 55.74 -61.53 17.90
C SER A 4 54.26 -61.32 18.42
N THR A 5 54.10 -60.39 19.30
CA THR A 5 52.81 -59.95 19.79
C THR A 5 52.22 -58.87 18.88
N PHE A 6 51.10 -59.19 18.25
CA PHE A 6 50.29 -58.19 17.48
C PHE A 6 49.45 -57.40 18.43
N SER A 7 49.66 -56.09 18.45
CA SER A 7 48.76 -55.10 19.13
C SER A 7 47.67 -54.58 18.18
N LEU A 8 46.42 -54.85 18.52
CA LEU A 8 45.22 -54.34 17.81
C LEU A 8 44.89 -52.94 18.31
N LEU A 9 45.10 -51.96 17.44
CA LEU A 9 44.69 -50.60 17.68
C LEU A 9 43.19 -50.45 17.32
N ARG A 10 42.29 -50.26 18.30
CA ARG A 10 40.87 -49.96 18.12
C ARG A 10 40.74 -48.47 17.89
N GLY A 11 40.49 -48.08 16.63
CA GLY A 11 40.09 -46.70 16.28
C GLY A 11 38.63 -46.42 16.68
N ALA A 12 38.43 -45.49 17.59
CA ALA A 12 37.10 -44.96 17.92
C ALA A 12 36.69 -43.92 16.87
N ILE A 13 35.69 -44.22 16.07
CA ILE A 13 35.05 -43.26 15.15
C ILE A 13 34.07 -42.42 15.96
N MET A 14 34.44 -41.18 16.19
CA MET A 14 33.59 -40.18 16.85
C MET A 14 32.70 -39.54 15.78
N SER A 15 31.43 -39.98 15.70
CA SER A 15 30.43 -39.38 14.84
C SER A 15 29.98 -38.03 15.39
N ILE A 16 30.40 -36.96 14.73
CA ILE A 16 29.90 -35.60 15.04
C ILE A 16 28.53 -35.42 14.37
N VAL A 17 27.49 -35.44 15.17
CA VAL A 17 26.12 -35.08 14.73
C VAL A 17 26.02 -33.55 14.69
N PHE A 18 26.01 -32.99 13.47
CA PHE A 18 25.64 -31.59 13.27
C PHE A 18 24.13 -31.43 13.45
N LEU A 19 23.69 -30.92 14.61
CA LEU A 19 22.34 -30.39 14.77
C LEU A 19 22.26 -29.06 14.00
N SER A 20 21.68 -29.10 12.82
CA SER A 20 21.27 -27.86 12.13
C SER A 20 20.05 -27.24 12.85
N SER A 21 20.32 -26.26 13.70
CA SER A 21 19.28 -25.44 14.30
C SER A 21 18.67 -24.55 13.21
N SER A 22 17.51 -24.96 12.67
CA SER A 22 16.72 -24.12 11.78
C SER A 22 16.15 -22.97 12.60
N CYS A 23 16.80 -21.81 12.58
CA CYS A 23 16.22 -20.57 13.08
C CYS A 23 14.99 -20.22 12.21
N ILE A 24 13.79 -20.53 12.71
CA ILE A 24 12.55 -20.00 12.15
C ILE A 24 12.55 -18.51 12.53
N LEU A 25 12.94 -17.65 11.59
CA LEU A 25 12.72 -16.22 11.69
C LEU A 25 11.20 -15.98 11.59
N PHE A 26 10.54 -15.82 12.70
CA PHE A 26 9.23 -15.18 12.73
C PHE A 26 9.45 -13.74 12.25
N ALA A 27 8.85 -13.38 11.11
CA ALA A 27 8.80 -12.00 10.68
C ALA A 27 8.05 -11.22 11.77
N GLN A 28 8.78 -10.43 12.55
CA GLN A 28 8.20 -9.59 13.58
C GLN A 28 7.40 -8.50 12.87
N ASP A 29 6.09 -8.41 13.11
CA ASP A 29 5.23 -7.38 12.53
C ASP A 29 5.80 -6.00 12.87
N THR A 30 6.08 -5.20 11.86
CA THR A 30 6.55 -3.82 12.07
C THR A 30 5.39 -2.98 12.56
N LEU A 31 5.51 -2.42 13.76
CA LEU A 31 4.52 -1.53 14.35
C LEU A 31 4.82 -0.07 13.96
N PHE A 32 3.82 0.63 13.44
CA PHE A 32 3.87 2.06 13.14
C PHE A 32 2.53 2.73 13.50
N GLU A 33 2.56 3.78 14.35
CA GLU A 33 1.38 4.53 14.76
C GLU A 33 0.21 3.65 15.26
N ASN A 34 0.47 2.63 16.06
CA ASN A 34 -0.50 1.66 16.61
C ASN A 34 -1.06 0.64 15.59
N TYR A 35 -0.53 0.59 14.36
CA TYR A 35 -0.91 -0.40 13.36
C TYR A 35 0.20 -1.44 13.17
N SER A 36 -0.17 -2.71 13.12
CA SER A 36 0.69 -3.79 12.64
C SER A 36 0.69 -3.76 11.12
N LEU A 37 1.88 -3.68 10.52
CA LEU A 37 2.07 -3.45 9.10
C LEU A 37 2.46 -4.73 8.38
N LYS A 38 1.78 -5.01 7.26
CA LYS A 38 2.12 -6.10 6.34
C LYS A 38 2.31 -5.58 4.92
N PRO A 39 3.54 -5.60 4.37
CA PRO A 39 3.77 -5.20 2.99
C PRO A 39 3.18 -6.24 2.01
N VAL A 40 2.56 -5.75 0.93
CA VAL A 40 2.01 -6.55 -0.17
C VAL A 40 2.53 -5.97 -1.47
N LEU A 41 3.41 -6.67 -2.16
CA LEU A 41 4.10 -6.24 -3.39
C LEU A 41 4.76 -4.85 -3.29
N VAL A 42 5.20 -4.49 -2.11
CA VAL A 42 5.92 -3.24 -1.81
C VAL A 42 7.05 -3.50 -0.82
N ASN A 43 8.05 -2.61 -0.83
CA ASN A 43 9.06 -2.47 0.21
C ASN A 43 8.68 -1.29 1.11
N MET A 44 8.90 -1.43 2.42
CA MET A 44 8.62 -0.37 3.39
C MET A 44 9.78 -0.17 4.36
N SER A 45 9.92 1.06 4.85
CA SER A 45 10.87 1.42 5.91
C SER A 45 10.37 2.62 6.70
N ILE A 46 10.74 2.71 7.98
CA ILE A 46 10.49 3.91 8.79
C ILE A 46 11.63 4.89 8.55
N THR A 47 11.30 6.14 8.27
CA THR A 47 12.26 7.22 8.03
C THR A 47 11.80 8.51 8.73
N ASN A 48 12.64 9.56 8.69
CA ASN A 48 12.27 10.88 9.16
C ASN A 48 12.15 11.84 7.97
N ILE A 49 11.04 12.56 7.90
CA ILE A 49 10.80 13.66 6.98
C ILE A 49 10.37 14.86 7.82
N ASP A 50 11.03 16.02 7.64
CA ASP A 50 10.78 17.24 8.41
C ASP A 50 10.78 16.97 9.93
N SER A 51 11.79 16.23 10.41
CA SER A 51 11.98 15.85 11.82
C SER A 51 10.86 14.99 12.44
N ARG A 52 9.93 14.49 11.64
CA ARG A 52 8.86 13.58 12.08
C ARG A 52 9.00 12.20 11.42
N LYS A 53 8.65 11.16 12.17
CA LYS A 53 8.61 9.79 11.63
C LYS A 53 7.57 9.69 10.51
N ALA A 54 7.94 8.99 9.46
CA ALA A 54 7.06 8.63 8.34
C ALA A 54 7.35 7.21 7.88
N LEU A 55 6.34 6.52 7.40
CA LEU A 55 6.48 5.24 6.71
C LEU A 55 6.77 5.52 5.24
N ARG A 56 7.96 5.14 4.78
CA ARG A 56 8.32 5.16 3.36
C ARG A 56 7.86 3.85 2.72
N VAL A 57 7.18 3.94 1.57
CA VAL A 57 6.66 2.79 0.82
C VAL A 57 7.03 2.95 -0.66
N VAL A 58 7.61 1.91 -1.25
CA VAL A 58 7.98 1.85 -2.66
C VAL A 58 7.50 0.53 -3.24
N ARG A 59 6.89 0.56 -4.42
CA ARG A 59 6.47 -0.66 -5.11
C ARG A 59 7.65 -1.58 -5.40
N ASP A 60 7.48 -2.88 -5.22
CA ASP A 60 8.47 -3.88 -5.62
C ASP A 60 8.76 -3.76 -7.12
N THR A 61 10.04 -3.70 -7.48
CA THR A 61 10.50 -3.51 -8.86
C THR A 61 10.14 -4.67 -9.80
N ALA A 62 9.94 -5.87 -9.26
CA ALA A 62 9.48 -7.04 -10.02
C ALA A 62 7.99 -6.91 -10.44
N THR A 63 7.20 -6.10 -9.72
CA THR A 63 5.77 -5.93 -9.98
C THR A 63 5.54 -5.00 -11.18
N LYS A 64 4.83 -5.47 -12.20
CA LYS A 64 4.51 -4.71 -13.42
C LYS A 64 3.00 -4.53 -13.57
N GLY A 65 2.57 -3.42 -14.16
CA GLY A 65 1.16 -3.09 -14.40
C GLY A 65 0.63 -2.00 -13.48
N ALA A 66 -0.60 -1.54 -13.75
CA ALA A 66 -1.31 -0.52 -12.99
C ALA A 66 -2.40 -1.15 -12.10
N ASP A 67 -2.84 -0.39 -11.08
CA ASP A 67 -3.95 -0.75 -10.19
C ASP A 67 -3.83 -2.19 -9.67
N LEU A 68 -2.67 -2.50 -9.08
CA LEU A 68 -2.35 -3.80 -8.48
C LEU A 68 -2.42 -3.70 -6.95
N PRO A 69 -2.44 -4.82 -6.21
CA PRO A 69 -2.45 -4.84 -4.75
C PRO A 69 -1.07 -4.44 -4.17
N THR A 70 -0.61 -3.23 -4.51
CA THR A 70 0.67 -2.66 -4.07
C THR A 70 0.43 -1.70 -2.91
N PHE A 71 0.41 -2.23 -1.69
CA PHE A 71 0.11 -1.44 -0.48
C PHE A 71 0.77 -2.04 0.76
N VAL A 72 0.84 -1.23 1.81
CA VAL A 72 1.09 -1.71 3.17
C VAL A 72 -0.27 -1.89 3.85
N ARG A 73 -0.65 -3.15 4.15
CA ARG A 73 -1.88 -3.51 4.85
C ARG A 73 -1.76 -3.16 6.34
N LEU A 74 -2.81 -2.59 6.91
CA LEU A 74 -2.98 -2.32 8.33
C LEU A 74 -3.78 -3.46 8.96
N ASN A 75 -3.11 -4.40 9.63
CA ASN A 75 -3.72 -5.68 10.06
C ASN A 75 -4.85 -5.53 11.09
N ASN A 76 -4.88 -4.46 11.89
CA ASN A 76 -5.95 -4.26 12.90
C ASN A 76 -7.20 -3.57 12.34
N THR A 77 -7.39 -3.59 11.04
CA THR A 77 -8.51 -2.90 10.37
C THR A 77 -9.37 -3.85 9.53
N ASP A 78 -9.25 -5.17 9.74
CA ASP A 78 -9.82 -6.22 8.87
C ASP A 78 -11.35 -6.22 8.75
N ASP A 79 -12.05 -5.51 9.60
CA ASP A 79 -13.50 -5.38 9.66
C ASP A 79 -14.01 -4.00 9.19
N PHE A 80 -13.16 -3.17 8.59
CA PHE A 80 -13.58 -1.85 8.11
C PHE A 80 -14.62 -1.99 6.98
N SER A 81 -15.82 -1.48 7.23
CA SER A 81 -16.94 -1.43 6.28
C SER A 81 -17.35 0.01 5.98
N ASN A 82 -17.71 0.77 7.02
CA ASN A 82 -18.07 2.18 6.96
C ASN A 82 -17.20 2.99 7.92
N GLY A 83 -17.08 4.29 7.67
CA GLY A 83 -16.32 5.18 8.53
C GLY A 83 -15.41 6.13 7.79
N THR A 84 -14.44 6.66 8.51
CA THR A 84 -13.48 7.66 7.99
C THR A 84 -12.06 7.14 8.11
N ILE A 85 -11.28 7.31 7.04
CA ILE A 85 -9.84 7.04 6.99
C ILE A 85 -9.13 8.36 6.69
N GLU A 86 -8.22 8.78 7.55
CA GLU A 86 -7.39 9.98 7.35
C GLU A 86 -5.91 9.59 7.37
N VAL A 87 -5.10 10.27 6.54
CA VAL A 87 -3.66 10.10 6.49
C VAL A 87 -2.99 11.35 5.93
N MET A 88 -1.81 11.68 6.43
CA MET A 88 -0.89 12.59 5.76
C MET A 88 -0.03 11.79 4.80
N LEU A 89 -0.03 12.16 3.54
CA LEU A 89 0.77 11.51 2.50
C LEU A 89 1.62 12.53 1.74
N LEU A 90 2.82 12.11 1.33
CA LEU A 90 3.74 12.88 0.50
C LEU A 90 4.30 11.97 -0.60
N SER A 91 4.27 12.46 -1.82
CA SER A 91 4.74 11.72 -2.98
C SER A 91 5.94 12.40 -3.63
N ARG A 92 6.92 11.59 -4.01
CA ARG A 92 8.05 11.95 -4.88
C ARG A 92 8.13 10.96 -6.03
N LEU A 93 8.79 11.35 -7.10
CA LEU A 93 9.16 10.38 -8.13
C LEU A 93 10.50 9.73 -7.76
N LEU A 94 10.61 8.42 -7.98
CA LEU A 94 11.88 7.72 -7.90
C LEU A 94 12.81 8.22 -9.03
N PRO A 95 14.14 8.22 -8.84
CA PRO A 95 15.09 8.54 -9.92
C PRO A 95 14.94 7.62 -11.15
N THR A 96 14.41 6.41 -10.95
CA THR A 96 14.13 5.41 -11.99
C THR A 96 12.70 5.44 -12.52
N ALA A 97 11.92 6.47 -12.17
CA ALA A 97 10.55 6.61 -12.62
C ALA A 97 10.47 6.80 -14.14
N ASP A 98 9.56 6.08 -14.78
CA ASP A 98 9.30 6.28 -16.22
C ASP A 98 8.47 7.55 -16.47
N VAL A 99 8.36 7.93 -17.75
CA VAL A 99 7.64 9.13 -18.17
C VAL A 99 6.13 9.11 -17.83
N ASN A 100 5.58 7.95 -17.55
CA ASN A 100 4.17 7.76 -17.17
C ASN A 100 3.95 7.78 -15.66
N ALA A 101 4.99 7.83 -14.85
CA ALA A 101 4.88 7.97 -13.41
C ALA A 101 4.19 9.30 -13.06
N ARG A 102 3.22 9.24 -12.14
CA ARG A 102 2.41 10.41 -11.74
C ARG A 102 2.47 10.68 -10.25
N GLY A 103 3.34 9.95 -9.52
CA GLY A 103 3.41 10.04 -8.07
C GLY A 103 2.22 9.37 -7.38
N PHE A 104 1.75 8.25 -7.94
CA PHE A 104 0.54 7.53 -7.51
C PHE A 104 0.60 7.12 -6.03
N ILE A 105 -0.25 7.71 -5.20
CA ILE A 105 -0.32 7.48 -3.76
C ILE A 105 -1.77 7.58 -3.26
N GLY A 106 -2.18 6.75 -2.32
CA GLY A 106 -3.54 6.79 -1.82
C GLY A 106 -3.87 5.73 -0.78
N LEU A 107 -5.14 5.39 -0.68
CA LEU A 107 -5.69 4.45 0.30
C LEU A 107 -6.50 3.36 -0.38
N ALA A 108 -6.16 2.11 -0.10
CA ALA A 108 -7.00 0.96 -0.36
C ALA A 108 -7.86 0.65 0.89
N PHE A 109 -9.07 0.18 0.70
CA PHE A 109 -9.97 -0.17 1.80
C PHE A 109 -10.85 -1.36 1.41
N ARG A 110 -11.49 -1.99 2.40
CA ARG A 110 -12.24 -3.23 2.23
C ARG A 110 -11.41 -4.33 1.57
N ILE A 111 -10.13 -4.40 1.92
CA ILE A 111 -9.20 -5.41 1.40
C ILE A 111 -9.56 -6.76 2.02
N ASN A 112 -9.91 -7.75 1.21
CA ASN A 112 -10.19 -9.10 1.69
C ASN A 112 -8.92 -9.82 2.21
N LYS A 113 -9.08 -11.01 2.81
CA LYS A 113 -7.99 -11.70 3.54
C LYS A 113 -6.79 -12.06 2.65
N ASP A 114 -7.02 -12.43 1.39
CA ASP A 114 -5.99 -12.85 0.44
C ASP A 114 -5.51 -11.72 -0.49
N ASN A 115 -5.98 -10.47 -0.26
CA ASN A 115 -5.68 -9.27 -1.05
C ASN A 115 -6.12 -9.34 -2.52
N SER A 116 -7.02 -10.25 -2.87
CA SER A 116 -7.50 -10.44 -4.25
C SER A 116 -8.65 -9.50 -4.62
N ARG A 117 -9.25 -8.78 -3.65
CA ARG A 117 -10.31 -7.79 -3.89
C ARG A 117 -10.20 -6.63 -2.90
N PHE A 118 -10.33 -5.42 -3.41
CA PHE A 118 -10.35 -4.19 -2.62
C PHE A 118 -10.86 -3.00 -3.43
N GLU A 119 -11.24 -1.94 -2.73
CA GLU A 119 -11.51 -0.61 -3.27
C GLU A 119 -10.30 0.28 -3.07
N CYS A 120 -10.06 1.23 -3.96
CA CYS A 120 -8.95 2.18 -3.80
C CYS A 120 -9.31 3.56 -4.33
N ILE A 121 -8.91 4.60 -3.59
CA ILE A 121 -8.86 5.97 -4.10
C ILE A 121 -7.43 6.48 -3.96
N TYR A 122 -6.88 6.97 -5.05
CA TYR A 122 -5.53 7.52 -5.10
C TYR A 122 -5.46 8.86 -5.84
N ILE A 123 -4.36 9.56 -5.66
CA ILE A 123 -4.07 10.82 -6.31
C ILE A 123 -2.85 10.68 -7.23
N ARG A 124 -2.76 11.60 -8.19
CA ARG A 124 -1.66 11.76 -9.16
C ARG A 124 -1.07 13.17 -9.03
N PRO A 125 -0.18 13.42 -8.06
CA PRO A 125 0.32 14.76 -7.76
C PRO A 125 0.91 15.51 -8.95
N THR A 126 1.56 14.84 -9.92
CA THR A 126 2.08 15.51 -11.11
C THR A 126 0.99 16.04 -12.04
N ASN A 127 -0.26 15.59 -11.87
CA ASN A 127 -1.38 16.02 -12.71
C ASN A 127 -2.04 17.29 -12.17
N GLY A 128 -2.02 17.54 -10.86
CA GLY A 128 -2.77 18.66 -10.24
C GLY A 128 -2.41 20.03 -10.80
N ARG A 129 -1.14 20.23 -11.18
CA ARG A 129 -0.64 21.50 -11.73
C ARG A 129 -0.03 21.33 -13.14
N ALA A 130 -0.44 20.30 -13.87
CA ALA A 130 0.02 20.10 -15.23
C ALA A 130 -0.53 21.19 -16.17
N ASP A 131 0.25 21.60 -17.16
CA ASP A 131 -0.20 22.50 -18.23
C ASP A 131 -0.92 21.70 -19.34
N ASP A 132 -1.93 20.94 -18.92
CA ASP A 132 -2.76 20.08 -19.75
C ASP A 132 -4.05 19.81 -19.00
N GLN A 133 -5.18 20.33 -19.51
CA GLN A 133 -6.47 20.24 -18.82
C GLN A 133 -6.95 18.81 -18.64
N LEU A 134 -6.74 17.94 -19.62
CA LEU A 134 -7.14 16.54 -19.52
C LEU A 134 -6.37 15.82 -18.41
N ARG A 135 -5.06 16.03 -18.32
CA ARG A 135 -4.24 15.52 -17.20
C ARG A 135 -4.73 16.04 -15.86
N ARG A 136 -5.04 17.33 -15.77
CA ARG A 136 -5.56 17.94 -14.52
C ARG A 136 -6.86 17.28 -14.07
N ASN A 137 -7.79 17.01 -15.00
CA ASN A 137 -9.04 16.32 -14.71
C ASN A 137 -8.86 14.90 -14.18
N HIS A 138 -7.68 14.31 -14.40
CA HIS A 138 -7.29 13.00 -13.87
C HIS A 138 -6.36 13.09 -12.64
N SER A 139 -6.50 14.10 -11.78
CA SER A 139 -5.68 14.25 -10.58
C SER A 139 -6.05 13.27 -9.48
N THR A 140 -7.33 12.89 -9.39
CA THR A 140 -7.83 11.87 -8.46
C THR A 140 -8.37 10.68 -9.25
N GLN A 141 -8.38 9.49 -8.62
CA GLN A 141 -8.90 8.28 -9.26
C GLN A 141 -9.44 7.30 -8.22
N TYR A 142 -10.60 6.73 -8.51
CA TYR A 142 -11.10 5.51 -7.88
C TYR A 142 -10.89 4.32 -8.80
N PHE A 143 -10.62 3.14 -8.20
CA PHE A 143 -10.71 1.85 -8.86
C PHE A 143 -11.09 0.74 -7.87
N SER A 144 -11.55 -0.41 -8.39
CA SER A 144 -11.81 -1.61 -7.61
C SER A 144 -11.12 -2.82 -8.25
N TYR A 145 -10.25 -3.44 -7.46
CA TYR A 145 -9.47 -4.60 -7.90
C TYR A 145 -10.26 -5.89 -7.73
N PRO A 146 -10.19 -6.83 -8.68
CA PRO A 146 -9.34 -6.85 -9.88
C PRO A 146 -10.01 -6.28 -11.15
N ASP A 147 -11.33 -6.17 -11.18
CA ASP A 147 -12.10 -6.08 -12.42
C ASP A 147 -12.32 -4.65 -12.91
N TYR A 148 -12.41 -3.68 -12.01
CA TYR A 148 -12.74 -2.29 -12.33
C TYR A 148 -11.52 -1.39 -12.15
N LYS A 149 -10.46 -1.63 -12.95
CA LYS A 149 -9.27 -0.78 -13.01
C LYS A 149 -9.55 0.53 -13.75
N PHE A 150 -8.62 1.48 -13.66
CA PHE A 150 -8.81 2.83 -14.20
C PHE A 150 -9.16 2.85 -15.69
N ASP A 151 -8.56 1.99 -16.50
CA ASP A 151 -8.76 1.89 -17.94
C ASP A 151 -10.19 1.43 -18.29
N ARG A 152 -10.68 0.42 -17.60
CA ARG A 152 -12.07 -0.04 -17.75
C ARG A 152 -13.06 1.02 -17.30
N LEU A 153 -12.85 1.60 -16.11
CA LEU A 153 -13.75 2.62 -15.56
C LEU A 153 -13.83 3.85 -16.47
N ARG A 154 -12.70 4.28 -17.02
CA ARG A 154 -12.65 5.40 -17.97
C ARG A 154 -13.40 5.08 -19.26
N LYS A 155 -13.27 3.86 -19.78
CA LYS A 155 -13.98 3.41 -21.00
C LYS A 155 -15.50 3.29 -20.77
N GLU A 156 -15.93 2.76 -19.63
CA GLU A 156 -17.34 2.52 -19.33
C GLU A 156 -18.09 3.76 -18.84
N ALA A 157 -17.38 4.70 -18.16
CA ALA A 157 -18.00 5.89 -17.56
C ALA A 157 -16.96 7.01 -17.41
N GLU A 158 -16.59 7.62 -18.54
CA GLU A 158 -15.59 8.68 -18.61
C GLU A 158 -15.88 9.82 -17.61
N GLY A 159 -14.86 10.24 -16.85
CA GLY A 159 -14.93 11.30 -15.86
C GLY A 159 -15.69 10.97 -14.57
N LYS A 160 -16.42 9.84 -14.49
CA LYS A 160 -17.26 9.52 -13.32
C LYS A 160 -16.42 9.17 -12.07
N TYR A 161 -15.24 8.57 -12.26
CA TYR A 161 -14.39 8.05 -11.19
C TYR A 161 -13.05 8.78 -11.09
N GLU A 162 -12.98 9.93 -11.72
CA GLU A 162 -11.82 10.82 -11.74
C GLU A 162 -12.28 12.26 -11.52
N SER A 163 -11.40 13.11 -11.01
CA SER A 163 -11.68 14.56 -10.89
C SER A 163 -10.39 15.35 -10.78
N TYR A 164 -10.52 16.66 -10.93
CA TYR A 164 -9.47 17.62 -10.64
C TYR A 164 -9.35 17.88 -9.13
N ALA A 165 -8.11 18.00 -8.65
CA ALA A 165 -7.78 18.65 -7.39
C ALA A 165 -6.38 19.29 -7.49
N ASP A 166 -6.19 20.45 -6.84
CA ASP A 166 -4.87 21.06 -6.74
C ASP A 166 -3.96 20.24 -5.82
N MET A 167 -2.79 19.88 -6.32
CA MET A 167 -1.78 19.10 -5.62
C MET A 167 -0.45 19.13 -6.36
N GLY A 168 0.66 18.85 -5.65
CA GLY A 168 1.98 18.73 -6.24
C GLY A 168 2.81 17.61 -5.60
N LEU A 169 3.98 17.36 -6.19
CA LEU A 169 5.02 16.52 -5.58
C LEU A 169 5.71 17.27 -4.45
N ASN A 170 6.35 16.53 -3.54
CA ASN A 170 7.16 17.06 -2.44
C ASN A 170 6.39 17.92 -1.41
N GLU A 171 5.08 17.82 -1.37
CA GLU A 171 4.24 18.48 -0.36
C GLU A 171 3.40 17.45 0.39
N TRP A 172 3.18 17.70 1.68
CA TRP A 172 2.29 16.90 2.50
C TRP A 172 0.85 17.24 2.16
N ILE A 173 0.07 16.21 1.82
CA ILE A 173 -1.34 16.31 1.49
C ILE A 173 -2.10 15.51 2.53
N LYS A 174 -3.08 16.14 3.19
CA LYS A 174 -4.03 15.44 4.05
C LYS A 174 -5.09 14.78 3.18
N MET A 175 -5.15 13.46 3.18
CA MET A 175 -6.19 12.68 2.51
C MET A 175 -7.18 12.17 3.53
N LYS A 176 -8.47 12.42 3.31
CA LYS A 176 -9.58 11.86 4.09
C LYS A 176 -10.56 11.19 3.14
N ILE A 177 -10.88 9.92 3.42
CA ILE A 177 -11.93 9.17 2.72
C ILE A 177 -13.04 8.85 3.71
N VAL A 178 -14.26 9.26 3.39
CA VAL A 178 -15.48 8.89 4.14
C VAL A 178 -16.21 7.83 3.33
N VAL A 179 -16.40 6.65 3.93
CA VAL A 179 -17.08 5.49 3.31
C VAL A 179 -18.40 5.25 4.02
N LYS A 180 -19.49 5.19 3.26
CA LYS A 180 -20.83 4.87 3.76
C LYS A 180 -21.59 4.01 2.76
N ASN A 181 -21.92 2.78 3.12
CA ASN A 181 -22.58 1.82 2.23
C ASN A 181 -21.81 1.64 0.89
N ALA A 182 -22.43 1.91 -0.23
CA ALA A 182 -21.82 1.87 -1.55
C ALA A 182 -21.25 3.22 -2.01
N GLN A 183 -21.05 4.18 -1.10
CA GLN A 183 -20.52 5.51 -1.42
C GLN A 183 -19.16 5.74 -0.75
N ALA A 184 -18.26 6.44 -1.46
CA ALA A 184 -17.05 7.02 -0.88
C ALA A 184 -16.89 8.48 -1.32
N LYS A 185 -16.38 9.33 -0.42
CA LYS A 185 -16.03 10.72 -0.68
C LYS A 185 -14.59 10.98 -0.29
N LEU A 186 -13.82 11.53 -1.22
CA LEU A 186 -12.43 11.96 -0.99
C LEU A 186 -12.42 13.45 -0.64
N TYR A 187 -11.75 13.81 0.44
CA TYR A 187 -11.43 15.18 0.81
C TYR A 187 -9.91 15.35 0.87
N LEU A 188 -9.42 16.51 0.44
CA LEU A 188 -8.01 16.85 0.48
C LEU A 188 -7.78 18.17 1.22
N ASN A 189 -6.75 18.21 2.05
CA ASN A 189 -6.27 19.43 2.75
C ASN A 189 -7.36 20.15 3.54
N ASP A 190 -8.23 19.39 4.22
CA ASP A 190 -9.37 19.90 5.02
C ASP A 190 -10.38 20.76 4.23
N ASN A 191 -10.37 20.65 2.89
CA ASN A 191 -11.39 21.29 2.08
C ASN A 191 -12.78 20.75 2.50
N PRO A 192 -13.78 21.62 2.77
CA PRO A 192 -15.12 21.17 3.15
C PRO A 192 -15.87 20.48 2.00
N GLN A 193 -15.47 20.72 0.75
CA GLN A 193 -16.06 20.06 -0.41
C GLN A 193 -15.23 18.85 -0.82
N PRO A 194 -15.86 17.70 -1.14
CA PRO A 194 -15.13 16.53 -1.60
C PRO A 194 -14.50 16.76 -2.97
N ALA A 195 -13.26 16.34 -3.13
CA ALA A 195 -12.56 16.36 -4.41
C ALA A 195 -13.06 15.26 -5.36
N LEU A 196 -13.53 14.12 -4.83
CA LEU A 196 -14.12 13.04 -5.63
C LEU A 196 -15.30 12.44 -4.87
N ILE A 197 -16.39 12.13 -5.59
CA ILE A 197 -17.56 11.42 -5.06
C ILE A 197 -17.77 10.16 -5.89
N VAL A 198 -17.72 9.00 -5.25
CA VAL A 198 -18.04 7.69 -5.83
C VAL A 198 -19.34 7.21 -5.20
N ASN A 199 -20.41 7.10 -5.98
CA ASN A 199 -21.74 6.73 -5.49
C ASN A 199 -22.06 5.24 -5.61
N ASP A 200 -21.20 4.48 -6.29
CA ASP A 200 -21.39 3.08 -6.65
C ASP A 200 -20.08 2.29 -6.53
N LEU A 201 -19.58 2.19 -5.30
CA LEU A 201 -18.43 1.32 -4.98
C LEU A 201 -18.67 -0.09 -5.52
N LYS A 202 -17.73 -0.62 -6.29
CA LYS A 202 -17.92 -1.84 -7.09
C LYS A 202 -18.00 -3.12 -6.29
N LEU A 203 -17.46 -3.14 -5.07
CA LEU A 203 -17.67 -4.25 -4.14
C LEU A 203 -19.02 -4.18 -3.42
N GLY A 204 -19.77 -3.05 -3.54
CA GLY A 204 -21.09 -2.87 -2.92
C GLY A 204 -21.04 -2.53 -1.43
N ALA A 205 -22.24 -2.42 -0.82
CA ALA A 205 -22.39 -1.93 0.55
C ALA A 205 -22.00 -2.93 1.65
N ALA A 206 -22.16 -4.23 1.38
CA ALA A 206 -22.02 -5.29 2.38
C ALA A 206 -20.56 -5.76 2.60
N ASN A 207 -19.59 -5.21 1.85
CA ASN A 207 -18.20 -5.65 1.97
C ASN A 207 -17.47 -4.94 3.10
N SER A 208 -16.63 -5.71 3.78
CA SER A 208 -15.68 -5.23 4.78
C SER A 208 -14.30 -5.81 4.52
N GLY A 209 -13.27 -5.24 5.12
CA GLY A 209 -11.91 -5.74 5.00
C GLY A 209 -10.90 -4.73 5.56
N ALA A 210 -9.64 -5.01 5.38
CA ALA A 210 -8.57 -4.17 5.88
C ALA A 210 -8.41 -2.87 5.08
N ILE A 211 -7.61 -1.98 5.66
CA ILE A 211 -7.13 -0.74 5.03
C ILE A 211 -5.69 -0.94 4.59
N GLY A 212 -5.29 -0.28 3.50
CA GLY A 212 -3.93 -0.31 2.96
C GLY A 212 -3.44 1.05 2.50
N LEU A 213 -2.16 1.30 2.71
CA LEU A 213 -1.45 2.47 2.22
C LEU A 213 -0.94 2.16 0.81
N PHE A 214 -1.64 2.65 -0.20
CA PHE A 214 -1.42 2.31 -1.60
C PHE A 214 -0.32 3.14 -2.25
N VAL A 215 0.51 2.51 -3.09
CA VAL A 215 1.53 3.15 -3.92
C VAL A 215 1.58 2.56 -5.31
N GLY A 216 1.60 3.41 -6.34
CA GLY A 216 1.80 2.97 -7.72
C GLY A 216 3.26 2.99 -8.16
N GLY A 217 3.50 2.59 -9.41
CA GLY A 217 4.85 2.51 -9.98
C GLY A 217 5.54 3.86 -10.09
N GLY A 218 6.87 3.86 -9.93
CA GLY A 218 7.73 5.04 -10.05
C GLY A 218 7.59 6.05 -8.90
N THR A 219 6.87 5.70 -7.84
CA THR A 219 6.59 6.58 -6.70
C THR A 219 7.43 6.22 -5.50
N ASP A 220 8.03 7.23 -4.86
CA ASP A 220 8.60 7.21 -3.52
C ASP A 220 7.58 7.84 -2.57
N ALA A 221 6.80 7.02 -1.88
CA ALA A 221 5.65 7.42 -1.08
C ALA A 221 5.98 7.48 0.41
N PHE A 222 5.42 8.46 1.11
CA PHE A 222 5.58 8.62 2.56
C PHE A 222 4.22 8.84 3.21
N PHE A 223 3.98 8.17 4.34
CA PHE A 223 2.73 8.22 5.09
C PHE A 223 3.00 8.50 6.57
N ARG A 224 2.12 9.28 7.21
CA ARG A 224 2.07 9.51 8.66
C ARG A 224 0.71 10.00 9.10
N ASP A 225 0.51 10.10 10.41
CA ASP A 225 -0.74 10.60 11.03
C ASP A 225 -1.98 9.80 10.58
N ILE A 226 -1.86 8.46 10.61
CA ILE A 226 -2.92 7.55 10.18
C ILE A 226 -4.02 7.51 11.25
N LYS A 227 -5.25 7.77 10.84
CA LYS A 227 -6.42 7.71 11.71
C LYS A 227 -7.56 6.97 11.03
N VAL A 228 -8.11 5.97 11.71
CA VAL A 228 -9.28 5.22 11.26
C VAL A 228 -10.37 5.32 12.30
N VAL A 229 -11.54 5.75 11.88
CA VAL A 229 -12.76 5.79 12.71
C VAL A 229 -13.79 4.92 12.00
N LYS A 230 -14.15 3.78 12.62
CA LYS A 230 -15.19 2.88 12.12
C LYS A 230 -16.56 3.38 12.54
N GLU A 231 -17.55 3.26 11.64
CA GLU A 231 -18.96 3.50 11.91
C GLU A 231 -19.72 2.18 11.77
N ASN A 232 -20.64 1.94 12.69
CA ASN A 232 -21.51 0.75 12.70
C ASN A 232 -22.65 0.85 11.69
#